data_6efe75747d3b29f9f7207b4a6bda3e5e
#
_entry.id   6efe75747d3b29f9f7207b4a6bda3e5e
#
_cell.length_a   1.000
_cell.length_b   1.000
_cell.length_c   1.000
_cell.angle_alpha   90.00
_cell.angle_beta   90.00
_cell.angle_gamma   90.00
#
_symmetry.space_group_name_H-M   'P 1'
#
loop_
_entity.id
_entity.type
_entity.pdbx_description
1 polymer ?
#
loop_
_entity_poly.entity_id
_entity_poly.type
_entity_poly.pdbx_seq_one_letter_code
_entity_poly.pdbx_strand_id
1 'polypeptide(L)'
;RSNYALRLGSAEDFVAAVTEGQPPQPGYFARVAELNRESHQLADVEEPPLLTLDQVLPLAAGGAAVLDVRSPEEFARGHLRGSVNVGLDGRFAEYAAQVVGGDIVVVCDPGRARDTRLRLARVGLDSVVGALDQPESAFVEHPEAAGTASRLTARQLADARAAVPGLVLLDVRGPGEREMGCIEGSVHIPLGQLRDRAGELDPARPVVTYCAGGYRSSIAASLLRASGFADVSDLIGGYQAWQAAA
;
A
#
# COMPACT_ATOMS: atom_id res chain seq x y z
N ARG A 1 -39.05 2.42 -0.90
CA ARG A 1 -38.11 2.27 -2.04
C ARG A 1 -37.82 0.78 -2.16
N SER A 2 -38.39 0.13 -3.17
CA SER A 2 -38.19 -1.32 -3.39
C SER A 2 -36.83 -1.54 -4.07
N ASN A 3 -36.07 -2.49 -3.54
CA ASN A 3 -34.80 -2.92 -4.12
C ASN A 3 -35.06 -3.53 -5.52
N TYR A 4 -34.46 -2.99 -6.56
CA TYR A 4 -34.66 -3.42 -7.94
C TYR A 4 -34.28 -4.92 -8.14
N ALA A 5 -33.25 -5.37 -7.44
CA ALA A 5 -32.75 -6.74 -7.52
C ALA A 5 -33.79 -7.79 -7.03
N LEU A 6 -34.71 -7.41 -6.14
CA LEU A 6 -35.80 -8.28 -5.67
C LEU A 6 -36.97 -8.42 -6.66
N ARG A 7 -36.93 -7.71 -7.81
CA ARG A 7 -37.95 -7.78 -8.86
C ARG A 7 -37.56 -8.70 -10.02
N LEU A 8 -36.35 -9.26 -9.96
CA LEU A 8 -35.81 -10.10 -11.02
C LEU A 8 -36.45 -11.48 -10.95
N GLY A 9 -36.78 -12.06 -12.12
CA GLY A 9 -37.60 -13.25 -12.22
C GLY A 9 -36.83 -14.56 -12.00
N SER A 10 -35.50 -14.53 -12.00
CA SER A 10 -34.65 -15.72 -11.78
C SER A 10 -33.48 -15.44 -10.87
N ALA A 11 -32.90 -16.50 -10.29
CA ALA A 11 -31.66 -16.40 -9.51
C ALA A 11 -30.46 -15.96 -10.36
N GLU A 12 -30.44 -16.39 -11.64
CA GLU A 12 -29.41 -16.04 -12.60
C GLU A 12 -29.44 -14.53 -12.90
N ASP A 13 -30.63 -13.97 -13.18
CA ASP A 13 -30.79 -12.53 -13.42
C ASP A 13 -30.42 -11.72 -12.18
N PHE A 14 -30.77 -12.22 -10.99
CA PHE A 14 -30.38 -11.58 -9.73
C PHE A 14 -28.84 -11.55 -9.57
N VAL A 15 -28.18 -12.69 -9.76
CA VAL A 15 -26.71 -12.76 -9.67
C VAL A 15 -26.07 -11.85 -10.71
N ALA A 16 -26.50 -11.88 -11.96
CA ALA A 16 -25.99 -11.01 -13.01
C ALA A 16 -26.12 -9.53 -12.63
N ALA A 17 -27.30 -9.09 -12.18
CA ALA A 17 -27.57 -7.70 -11.84
C ALA A 17 -26.80 -7.20 -10.61
N VAL A 18 -26.52 -8.06 -9.61
CA VAL A 18 -25.77 -7.66 -8.40
C VAL A 18 -24.26 -7.77 -8.58
N THR A 19 -23.80 -8.51 -9.58
CA THR A 19 -22.37 -8.65 -9.89
C THR A 19 -21.91 -7.71 -11.02
N GLU A 20 -22.84 -7.18 -11.81
CA GLU A 20 -22.52 -6.25 -12.89
C GLU A 20 -21.80 -4.99 -12.36
N GLY A 21 -20.66 -4.67 -12.95
CA GLY A 21 -19.86 -3.49 -12.58
C GLY A 21 -19.16 -3.59 -11.21
N GLN A 22 -19.21 -4.74 -10.53
CA GLN A 22 -18.47 -4.90 -9.29
C GLN A 22 -16.96 -4.93 -9.57
N PRO A 23 -16.15 -4.22 -8.75
CA PRO A 23 -14.70 -4.32 -8.85
C PRO A 23 -14.26 -5.78 -8.56
N PRO A 24 -13.13 -6.23 -9.13
CA PRO A 24 -12.59 -7.54 -8.81
C PRO A 24 -12.40 -7.70 -7.30
N GLN A 25 -12.74 -8.88 -6.78
CA GLN A 25 -12.58 -9.17 -5.36
C GLN A 25 -11.12 -8.98 -4.93
N PRO A 26 -10.85 -8.26 -3.82
CA PRO A 26 -9.52 -8.20 -3.24
C PRO A 26 -9.01 -9.61 -2.91
N GLY A 27 -7.75 -9.91 -3.24
CA GLY A 27 -7.18 -11.25 -3.09
C GLY A 27 -7.25 -11.82 -1.66
N TYR A 28 -7.27 -10.96 -0.64
CA TYR A 28 -7.38 -11.38 0.76
C TYR A 28 -8.79 -11.87 1.17
N PHE A 29 -9.85 -11.59 0.38
CA PHE A 29 -11.23 -11.97 0.72
C PHE A 29 -11.40 -13.50 0.83
N ALA A 30 -10.79 -14.27 -0.06
CA ALA A 30 -10.86 -15.73 -0.03
C ALA A 30 -10.27 -16.26 1.30
N ARG A 31 -9.10 -15.75 1.70
CA ARG A 31 -8.44 -16.12 2.96
C ARG A 31 -9.26 -15.72 4.18
N VAL A 32 -9.78 -14.50 4.23
CA VAL A 32 -10.62 -14.04 5.35
C VAL A 32 -11.93 -14.86 5.44
N ALA A 33 -12.53 -15.21 4.29
CA ALA A 33 -13.71 -16.07 4.27
C ALA A 33 -13.41 -17.49 4.77
N GLU A 34 -12.23 -18.02 4.52
CA GLU A 34 -11.75 -19.31 5.03
C GLU A 34 -11.50 -19.23 6.54
N LEU A 35 -10.74 -18.23 6.99
CA LEU A 35 -10.51 -17.97 8.41
C LEU A 35 -11.81 -17.81 9.20
N ASN A 36 -12.82 -17.11 8.68
CA ASN A 36 -14.11 -16.94 9.33
C ASN A 36 -14.98 -18.21 9.39
N ARG A 37 -14.64 -19.25 8.62
CA ARG A 37 -15.30 -20.57 8.73
C ARG A 37 -14.66 -21.47 9.79
N GLU A 38 -13.41 -21.19 10.12
CA GLU A 38 -12.69 -21.92 11.15
C GLU A 38 -13.02 -21.29 12.51
N SER A 39 -13.23 -22.15 13.52
CA SER A 39 -13.39 -21.70 14.90
C SER A 39 -12.02 -21.24 15.43
N HIS A 40 -11.73 -19.94 15.40
CA HIS A 40 -10.55 -19.46 16.08
C HIS A 40 -10.89 -18.83 17.43
N GLN A 41 -10.01 -19.01 18.38
CA GLN A 41 -10.04 -18.22 19.59
C GLN A 41 -9.89 -16.76 19.20
N LEU A 42 -10.79 -15.91 19.70
CA LEU A 42 -10.57 -14.47 19.66
C LEU A 42 -9.19 -14.22 20.28
N ALA A 43 -8.23 -13.89 19.46
CA ALA A 43 -6.90 -13.62 19.94
C ALA A 43 -6.99 -12.47 20.96
N ASP A 44 -6.63 -12.74 22.19
CA ASP A 44 -6.26 -11.67 23.10
C ASP A 44 -5.06 -11.01 22.45
N VAL A 45 -5.28 -9.84 21.85
CA VAL A 45 -4.26 -9.20 21.02
C VAL A 45 -3.25 -8.57 21.95
N GLU A 46 -2.30 -9.40 22.37
CA GLU A 46 -1.15 -8.94 23.11
C GLU A 46 -0.34 -7.94 22.27
N GLU A 47 0.35 -7.06 22.95
CA GLU A 47 1.29 -6.16 22.29
C GLU A 47 2.42 -6.97 21.64
N PRO A 48 2.76 -6.72 20.37
CA PRO A 48 3.88 -7.41 19.76
C PRO A 48 5.17 -7.02 20.49
N PRO A 49 6.19 -7.92 20.57
CA PRO A 49 7.46 -7.60 21.18
C PRO A 49 8.11 -6.39 20.49
N LEU A 50 8.61 -5.45 21.29
CA LEU A 50 9.38 -4.32 20.78
C LEU A 50 10.78 -4.80 20.43
N LEU A 51 11.22 -4.46 19.22
CA LEU A 51 12.50 -4.90 18.66
C LEU A 51 13.43 -3.71 18.42
N THR A 52 14.72 -3.94 18.62
CA THR A 52 15.77 -3.05 18.11
C THR A 52 15.96 -3.27 16.61
N LEU A 53 16.60 -2.31 15.93
CA LEU A 53 16.89 -2.47 14.50
C LEU A 53 17.78 -3.69 14.21
N ASP A 54 18.74 -3.99 15.07
CA ASP A 54 19.58 -5.21 14.97
C ASP A 54 18.77 -6.52 15.04
N GLN A 55 17.62 -6.50 15.70
CA GLN A 55 16.70 -7.63 15.74
C GLN A 55 15.76 -7.65 14.51
N VAL A 56 15.42 -6.49 13.97
CA VAL A 56 14.57 -6.36 12.75
C VAL A 56 15.32 -6.81 11.51
N LEU A 57 16.58 -6.42 11.35
CA LEU A 57 17.35 -6.69 10.13
C LEU A 57 17.44 -8.20 9.78
N PRO A 58 17.74 -9.12 10.70
CA PRO A 58 17.76 -10.55 10.39
C PRO A 58 16.36 -11.11 10.07
N LEU A 59 15.30 -10.59 10.68
CA LEU A 59 13.93 -11.00 10.34
C LEU A 59 13.57 -10.57 8.90
N ALA A 60 13.89 -9.34 8.53
CA ALA A 60 13.70 -8.84 7.17
C ALA A 60 14.54 -9.64 6.16
N ALA A 61 15.80 -9.94 6.46
CA ALA A 61 16.63 -10.78 5.62
C ALA A 61 16.11 -12.22 5.51
N GLY A 62 15.41 -12.71 6.53
CA GLY A 62 14.72 -14.01 6.56
C GLY A 62 13.39 -14.03 5.80
N GLY A 63 12.96 -12.90 5.23
CA GLY A 63 11.75 -12.80 4.42
C GLY A 63 10.53 -12.23 5.15
N ALA A 64 10.66 -11.78 6.40
CA ALA A 64 9.59 -11.05 7.05
C ALA A 64 9.36 -9.71 6.33
N ALA A 65 8.09 -9.39 6.06
CA ALA A 65 7.71 -8.10 5.49
C ALA A 65 7.88 -6.99 6.53
N VAL A 66 8.58 -5.91 6.19
CA VAL A 66 8.65 -4.72 7.04
C VAL A 66 7.58 -3.75 6.61
N LEU A 67 6.57 -3.54 7.46
CA LEU A 67 5.44 -2.65 7.24
C LEU A 67 5.59 -1.38 8.07
N ASP A 68 5.91 -0.26 7.42
CA ASP A 68 5.95 1.05 8.06
C ASP A 68 4.56 1.68 8.03
N VAL A 69 3.99 1.92 9.21
CA VAL A 69 2.61 2.41 9.35
C VAL A 69 2.54 3.89 9.71
N ARG A 70 3.67 4.58 9.71
CA ARG A 70 3.74 6.03 9.89
C ARG A 70 3.19 6.77 8.67
N SER A 71 3.01 8.07 8.80
CA SER A 71 2.57 8.90 7.68
C SER A 71 3.51 8.79 6.47
N PRO A 72 3.03 9.01 5.24
CA PRO A 72 3.89 9.06 4.06
C PRO A 72 4.98 10.14 4.14
N GLU A 73 4.72 11.21 4.88
CA GLU A 73 5.67 12.29 5.14
C GLU A 73 6.83 11.85 6.03
N GLU A 74 6.54 11.13 7.11
CA GLU A 74 7.55 10.57 8.02
C GLU A 74 8.38 9.50 7.33
N PHE A 75 7.70 8.60 6.61
CA PHE A 75 8.35 7.61 5.77
C PHE A 75 9.31 8.24 4.75
N ALA A 76 8.90 9.33 4.11
CA ALA A 76 9.73 10.01 3.12
C ALA A 76 10.98 10.65 3.73
N ARG A 77 10.90 11.14 4.97
CA ARG A 77 12.07 11.70 5.68
C ARG A 77 13.10 10.64 6.07
N GLY A 78 12.63 9.45 6.42
CA GLY A 78 13.49 8.32 6.79
C GLY A 78 12.70 7.05 7.03
N HIS A 79 13.10 5.95 6.38
CA HIS A 79 12.49 4.64 6.51
C HIS A 79 13.53 3.53 6.41
N LEU A 80 13.22 2.34 6.91
CA LEU A 80 14.06 1.18 6.71
C LEU A 80 14.02 0.76 5.23
N ARG A 81 15.20 0.58 4.62
CA ARG A 81 15.28 0.13 3.21
C ARG A 81 14.54 -1.20 3.04
N GLY A 82 13.77 -1.31 1.97
CA GLY A 82 12.94 -2.49 1.69
C GLY A 82 11.60 -2.52 2.44
N SER A 83 11.31 -1.56 3.32
CA SER A 83 10.00 -1.47 3.95
C SER A 83 8.92 -0.94 3.00
N VAL A 84 7.68 -1.38 3.21
CA VAL A 84 6.49 -0.90 2.52
C VAL A 84 5.71 0.02 3.46
N ASN A 85 5.35 1.21 2.99
CA ASN A 85 4.58 2.16 3.79
C ASN A 85 3.08 2.03 3.53
N VAL A 86 2.33 1.80 4.60
CA VAL A 86 0.87 1.91 4.60
C VAL A 86 0.45 2.65 5.85
N GLY A 87 0.24 3.95 5.77
CA GLY A 87 -0.14 4.79 6.91
C GLY A 87 -1.42 4.32 7.60
N LEU A 88 -1.49 4.48 8.92
CA LEU A 88 -2.63 4.02 9.73
C LEU A 88 -3.96 4.72 9.42
N ASP A 89 -3.93 5.85 8.74
CA ASP A 89 -5.13 6.57 8.37
C ASP A 89 -5.92 5.88 7.25
N GLY A 90 -7.21 6.15 7.15
CA GLY A 90 -8.05 5.63 6.09
C GLY A 90 -8.24 4.10 6.12
N ARG A 91 -8.13 3.47 4.95
CA ARG A 91 -8.39 2.03 4.75
C ARG A 91 -7.12 1.19 4.95
N PHE A 92 -6.39 1.44 6.01
CA PHE A 92 -5.10 0.81 6.33
C PHE A 92 -5.10 -0.71 6.14
N ALA A 93 -5.96 -1.42 6.88
CA ALA A 93 -5.97 -2.89 6.91
C ALA A 93 -6.19 -3.50 5.52
N GLU A 94 -7.11 -2.92 4.73
CA GLU A 94 -7.42 -3.39 3.38
C GLU A 94 -6.23 -3.22 2.42
N TYR A 95 -5.50 -2.11 2.53
CA TYR A 95 -4.32 -1.89 1.67
C TYR A 95 -3.11 -2.69 2.15
N ALA A 96 -2.92 -2.83 3.46
CA ALA A 96 -1.88 -3.71 4.00
C ALA A 96 -2.06 -5.14 3.47
N ALA A 97 -3.29 -5.68 3.49
CA ALA A 97 -3.58 -7.02 2.98
C ALA A 97 -3.34 -7.21 1.46
N GLN A 98 -3.24 -6.12 0.70
CA GLN A 98 -2.92 -6.17 -0.73
C GLN A 98 -1.41 -6.17 -1.00
N VAL A 99 -0.60 -5.67 -0.06
CA VAL A 99 0.82 -5.39 -0.32
C VAL A 99 1.79 -6.18 0.55
N VAL A 100 1.35 -6.71 1.71
CA VAL A 100 2.20 -7.52 2.59
C VAL A 100 1.53 -8.85 2.93
N GLY A 101 2.33 -9.83 3.41
CA GLY A 101 1.87 -11.13 3.86
C GLY A 101 3.01 -11.91 4.52
N GLY A 102 2.70 -13.08 5.10
CA GLY A 102 3.67 -13.85 5.88
C GLY A 102 3.93 -13.21 7.24
N ASP A 103 5.15 -13.38 7.75
CA ASP A 103 5.60 -12.72 8.96
C ASP A 103 5.79 -11.22 8.73
N ILE A 104 5.32 -10.41 9.67
CA ILE A 104 5.31 -8.94 9.55
C ILE A 104 6.06 -8.33 10.75
N VAL A 105 7.04 -7.49 10.46
CA VAL A 105 7.60 -6.54 11.42
C VAL A 105 6.94 -5.18 11.17
N VAL A 106 6.39 -4.58 12.20
CA VAL A 106 5.76 -3.26 12.13
C VAL A 106 6.77 -2.19 12.50
N VAL A 107 6.84 -1.11 11.70
CA VAL A 107 7.53 0.14 12.06
C VAL A 107 6.46 1.18 12.34
N CYS A 108 6.43 1.74 13.54
CA CYS A 108 5.35 2.62 13.99
C CYS A 108 5.84 3.69 14.98
N ASP A 109 4.97 4.65 15.25
CA ASP A 109 5.18 5.57 16.35
C ASP A 109 5.02 4.86 17.71
N PRO A 110 5.65 5.37 18.78
CA PRO A 110 5.53 4.80 20.11
C PRO A 110 4.08 4.56 20.54
N GLY A 111 3.81 3.36 21.06
CA GLY A 111 2.49 2.95 21.54
C GLY A 111 1.47 2.60 20.46
N ARG A 112 1.85 2.55 19.17
CA ARG A 112 0.94 2.19 18.06
C ARG A 112 0.98 0.71 17.67
N ALA A 113 1.92 -0.06 18.22
CA ALA A 113 2.15 -1.45 17.83
C ALA A 113 0.92 -2.36 18.05
N ARG A 114 0.26 -2.25 19.22
CA ARG A 114 -0.93 -3.05 19.55
C ARG A 114 -2.13 -2.71 18.64
N ASP A 115 -2.42 -1.42 18.43
CA ASP A 115 -3.52 -0.99 17.54
C ASP A 115 -3.27 -1.49 16.10
N THR A 116 -2.03 -1.38 15.63
CA THR A 116 -1.62 -1.87 14.32
C THR A 116 -1.87 -3.37 14.18
N ARG A 117 -1.38 -4.18 15.13
CA ARG A 117 -1.60 -5.64 15.15
C ARG A 117 -3.08 -6.01 15.14
N LEU A 118 -3.88 -5.32 15.97
CA LEU A 118 -5.33 -5.55 16.01
C LEU A 118 -6.01 -5.27 14.67
N ARG A 119 -5.61 -4.20 13.98
CA ARG A 119 -6.18 -3.83 12.68
C ARG A 119 -5.75 -4.79 11.56
N LEU A 120 -4.52 -5.28 11.60
CA LEU A 120 -4.00 -6.31 10.68
C LEU A 120 -4.73 -7.64 10.86
N ALA A 121 -4.96 -8.07 12.10
CA ALA A 121 -5.68 -9.31 12.41
C ALA A 121 -7.11 -9.32 11.83
N ARG A 122 -7.79 -8.16 11.74
CA ARG A 122 -9.14 -8.04 11.13
C ARG A 122 -9.19 -8.45 9.66
N VAL A 123 -8.06 -8.46 8.98
CA VAL A 123 -7.93 -8.85 7.56
C VAL A 123 -7.10 -10.13 7.37
N GLY A 124 -6.91 -10.91 8.45
CA GLY A 124 -6.21 -12.19 8.43
C GLY A 124 -4.68 -12.06 8.32
N LEU A 125 -4.12 -10.92 8.73
CA LEU A 125 -2.68 -10.72 8.87
C LEU A 125 -2.29 -10.87 10.35
N ASP A 126 -2.24 -12.13 10.82
CA ASP A 126 -2.10 -12.44 12.26
C ASP A 126 -0.63 -12.55 12.71
N SER A 127 0.30 -12.78 11.76
CA SER A 127 1.72 -13.04 12.07
C SER A 127 2.53 -11.73 12.19
N VAL A 128 2.17 -10.89 13.18
CA VAL A 128 3.01 -9.74 13.57
C VAL A 128 4.04 -10.23 14.58
N VAL A 129 5.28 -10.41 14.12
CA VAL A 129 6.37 -11.02 14.89
C VAL A 129 7.13 -10.02 15.78
N GLY A 130 6.93 -8.72 15.56
CA GLY A 130 7.50 -7.66 16.38
C GLY A 130 7.25 -6.27 15.84
N ALA A 131 7.66 -5.26 16.60
CA ALA A 131 7.53 -3.85 16.24
C ALA A 131 8.78 -3.04 16.58
N LEU A 132 9.18 -2.14 15.69
CA LEU A 132 10.15 -1.07 15.89
C LEU A 132 9.37 0.21 16.15
N ASP A 133 9.30 0.69 17.40
CA ASP A 133 8.46 1.81 17.80
C ASP A 133 9.23 3.13 18.05
N GLN A 134 10.54 3.12 17.83
CA GLN A 134 11.40 4.31 17.86
C GLN A 134 12.27 4.38 16.59
N PRO A 135 11.63 4.42 15.40
CA PRO A 135 12.35 4.30 14.14
C PRO A 135 13.32 5.44 13.88
N GLU A 136 13.01 6.65 14.31
CA GLU A 136 13.86 7.83 14.05
C GLU A 136 15.23 7.71 14.72
N SER A 137 15.28 7.32 16.00
CA SER A 137 16.55 7.09 16.70
C SER A 137 17.30 5.90 16.09
N ALA A 138 16.61 4.82 15.76
CA ALA A 138 17.21 3.65 15.12
C ALA A 138 17.86 4.01 13.75
N PHE A 139 17.22 4.86 12.96
CA PHE A 139 17.77 5.29 11.66
C PHE A 139 18.94 6.26 11.78
N VAL A 140 19.01 7.04 12.87
CA VAL A 140 20.18 7.88 13.17
C VAL A 140 21.38 7.02 13.57
N GLU A 141 21.15 5.95 14.34
CA GLU A 141 22.18 5.02 14.77
C GLU A 141 22.68 4.11 13.62
N HIS A 142 21.80 3.79 12.65
CA HIS A 142 22.06 2.90 11.51
C HIS A 142 21.72 3.55 10.16
N PRO A 143 22.43 4.62 9.76
CA PRO A 143 22.12 5.36 8.54
C PRO A 143 22.27 4.52 7.26
N GLU A 144 23.09 3.47 7.27
CA GLU A 144 23.25 2.53 6.16
C GLU A 144 21.99 1.69 5.88
N ALA A 145 21.19 1.41 6.93
CA ALA A 145 19.93 0.69 6.80
C ALA A 145 18.76 1.62 6.40
N ALA A 146 18.92 2.92 6.59
CA ALA A 146 17.89 3.90 6.31
C ALA A 146 17.92 4.38 4.84
N GLY A 147 16.76 4.79 4.36
CA GLY A 147 16.56 5.44 3.08
C GLY A 147 15.61 6.62 3.19
N THR A 148 15.55 7.44 2.14
CA THR A 148 14.57 8.50 2.00
C THR A 148 13.71 8.26 0.76
N ALA A 149 12.54 8.89 0.69
CA ALA A 149 11.64 8.74 -0.45
C ALA A 149 11.34 10.10 -1.09
N SER A 150 11.34 10.13 -2.40
CA SER A 150 10.93 11.30 -3.18
C SER A 150 9.41 11.38 -3.27
N ARG A 151 8.88 12.59 -3.08
CA ARG A 151 7.47 12.95 -3.24
C ARG A 151 7.37 14.23 -4.05
N LEU A 152 6.54 14.26 -5.08
CA LEU A 152 6.46 15.39 -6.00
C LEU A 152 5.12 16.12 -5.85
N THR A 153 5.16 17.44 -5.87
CA THR A 153 3.97 18.26 -6.12
C THR A 153 3.56 18.18 -7.58
N ALA A 154 2.33 18.59 -7.91
CA ALA A 154 1.85 18.61 -9.30
C ALA A 154 2.75 19.45 -10.23
N ARG A 155 3.27 20.59 -9.75
CA ARG A 155 4.22 21.42 -10.48
C ARG A 155 5.54 20.68 -10.74
N GLN A 156 6.12 20.07 -9.71
CA GLN A 156 7.37 19.29 -9.86
C GLN A 156 7.18 18.10 -10.81
N LEU A 157 6.00 17.46 -10.82
CA LEU A 157 5.71 16.42 -11.79
C LEU A 157 5.65 16.98 -13.22
N ALA A 158 5.05 18.15 -13.43
CA ALA A 158 5.01 18.78 -14.75
C ALA A 158 6.44 19.07 -15.25
N ASP A 159 7.29 19.62 -14.40
CA ASP A 159 8.71 19.89 -14.70
C ASP A 159 9.48 18.58 -15.00
N ALA A 160 9.27 17.53 -14.19
CA ALA A 160 9.91 16.23 -14.37
C ALA A 160 9.50 15.56 -15.70
N ARG A 161 8.22 15.64 -16.09
CA ARG A 161 7.74 15.11 -17.37
C ARG A 161 8.43 15.77 -18.59
N ALA A 162 8.78 17.02 -18.47
CA ALA A 162 9.46 17.76 -19.54
C ALA A 162 10.97 17.49 -19.57
N ALA A 163 11.58 17.24 -18.40
CA ALA A 163 13.03 17.18 -18.24
C ALA A 163 13.63 15.76 -18.15
N VAL A 164 12.82 14.77 -17.72
CA VAL A 164 13.34 13.40 -17.44
C VAL A 164 12.96 12.45 -18.57
N PRO A 165 13.92 12.05 -19.42
CA PRO A 165 13.65 11.09 -20.51
C PRO A 165 13.23 9.74 -19.95
N GLY A 166 12.19 9.18 -20.55
CA GLY A 166 11.74 7.84 -20.18
C GLY A 166 10.97 7.76 -18.86
N LEU A 167 10.61 8.88 -18.21
CA LEU A 167 9.76 8.89 -17.03
C LEU A 167 8.47 8.11 -17.27
N VAL A 168 8.19 7.16 -16.40
CA VAL A 168 6.93 6.41 -16.36
C VAL A 168 5.99 7.04 -15.36
N LEU A 169 4.82 7.45 -15.80
CA LEU A 169 3.74 7.89 -14.92
C LEU A 169 2.78 6.72 -14.70
N LEU A 170 2.63 6.28 -13.44
CA LEU A 170 1.86 5.08 -13.08
C LEU A 170 0.56 5.46 -12.35
N ASP A 171 -0.58 5.18 -12.98
CA ASP A 171 -1.91 5.28 -12.36
C ASP A 171 -2.23 4.01 -11.58
N VAL A 172 -2.35 4.12 -10.25
CA VAL A 172 -2.67 2.97 -9.37
C VAL A 172 -4.12 2.98 -8.90
N ARG A 173 -4.98 3.77 -9.54
CA ARG A 173 -6.42 3.82 -9.26
C ARG A 173 -7.15 2.61 -9.83
N GLY A 174 -8.39 2.44 -9.40
CA GLY A 174 -9.29 1.45 -10.00
C GLY A 174 -9.67 1.81 -11.45
N PRO A 175 -10.11 0.80 -12.26
CA PRO A 175 -10.49 1.02 -13.66
C PRO A 175 -11.54 2.11 -13.84
N GLY A 176 -12.62 2.09 -13.05
CA GLY A 176 -13.69 3.11 -13.14
C GLY A 176 -13.23 4.53 -12.79
N GLU A 177 -12.22 4.69 -11.91
CA GLU A 177 -11.63 6.01 -11.65
C GLU A 177 -10.84 6.52 -12.86
N ARG A 178 -10.16 5.60 -13.56
CA ARG A 178 -9.38 5.92 -14.76
C ARG A 178 -10.27 6.31 -15.94
N GLU A 179 -11.40 5.63 -16.12
CA GLU A 179 -12.39 5.93 -17.15
C GLU A 179 -12.98 7.34 -17.01
N MET A 180 -13.09 7.86 -15.80
CA MET A 180 -13.51 9.24 -15.52
C MET A 180 -12.44 10.29 -15.85
N GLY A 181 -11.25 9.89 -16.26
CA GLY A 181 -10.13 10.74 -16.63
C GLY A 181 -8.81 10.27 -15.99
N CYS A 182 -7.70 10.54 -16.66
CA CYS A 182 -6.36 10.21 -16.20
C CYS A 182 -5.35 11.26 -16.63
N ILE A 183 -4.13 11.20 -16.10
CA ILE A 183 -3.02 12.00 -16.63
C ILE A 183 -2.57 11.34 -17.94
N GLU A 184 -2.55 12.12 -19.02
CA GLU A 184 -2.22 11.63 -20.36
C GLU A 184 -0.84 10.94 -20.40
N GLY A 185 -0.76 9.83 -21.11
CA GLY A 185 0.46 9.01 -21.25
C GLY A 185 0.77 8.12 -20.05
N SER A 186 -0.11 8.07 -19.03
CA SER A 186 0.10 7.20 -17.88
C SER A 186 -0.18 5.72 -18.18
N VAL A 187 0.67 4.85 -17.65
CA VAL A 187 0.45 3.40 -17.55
C VAL A 187 -0.55 3.12 -16.43
N HIS A 188 -1.38 2.08 -16.56
CA HIS A 188 -2.37 1.73 -15.56
C HIS A 188 -2.14 0.35 -14.97
N ILE A 189 -1.82 0.32 -13.69
CA ILE A 189 -1.77 -0.90 -12.88
C ILE A 189 -2.41 -0.57 -11.53
N PRO A 190 -3.65 -1.02 -11.28
CA PRO A 190 -4.30 -0.82 -9.99
C PRO A 190 -3.45 -1.33 -8.83
N LEU A 191 -3.46 -0.64 -7.67
CA LEU A 191 -2.62 -0.98 -6.51
C LEU A 191 -2.72 -2.46 -6.13
N GLY A 192 -3.92 -3.04 -6.12
CA GLY A 192 -4.12 -4.46 -5.77
C GLY A 192 -3.54 -5.46 -6.77
N GLN A 193 -3.12 -5.02 -7.96
CA GLN A 193 -2.46 -5.83 -8.97
C GLN A 193 -0.96 -5.53 -9.09
N LEU A 194 -0.49 -4.47 -8.42
CA LEU A 194 0.87 -3.97 -8.63
C LEU A 194 1.94 -4.98 -8.24
N ARG A 195 1.72 -5.74 -7.17
CA ARG A 195 2.67 -6.77 -6.72
C ARG A 195 2.93 -7.83 -7.81
N ASP A 196 1.87 -8.26 -8.47
CA ASP A 196 1.94 -9.32 -9.49
C ASP A 196 2.39 -8.78 -10.86
N ARG A 197 2.14 -7.49 -11.12
CA ARG A 197 2.35 -6.86 -12.42
C ARG A 197 3.52 -5.87 -12.45
N ALA A 198 4.26 -5.70 -11.35
CA ALA A 198 5.42 -4.81 -11.32
C ALA A 198 6.48 -5.17 -12.37
N GLY A 199 6.59 -6.45 -12.75
CA GLY A 199 7.47 -6.92 -13.84
C GLY A 199 7.12 -6.42 -15.24
N GLU A 200 5.97 -5.77 -15.44
CA GLU A 200 5.62 -5.08 -16.69
C GLU A 200 6.36 -3.73 -16.84
N LEU A 201 6.92 -3.23 -15.74
CA LEU A 201 7.66 -1.98 -15.69
C LEU A 201 9.17 -2.27 -15.70
N ASP A 202 9.93 -1.39 -16.33
CA ASP A 202 11.39 -1.46 -16.32
C ASP A 202 11.91 -0.82 -15.01
N PRO A 203 12.58 -1.58 -14.11
CA PRO A 203 13.04 -1.06 -12.82
C PRO A 203 14.17 -0.02 -12.94
N ALA A 204 14.81 0.09 -14.10
CA ALA A 204 15.84 1.09 -14.35
C ALA A 204 15.26 2.45 -14.76
N ARG A 205 13.98 2.53 -15.10
CA ARG A 205 13.32 3.78 -15.49
C ARG A 205 12.78 4.52 -14.27
N PRO A 206 12.85 5.86 -14.25
CA PRO A 206 12.19 6.64 -13.21
C PRO A 206 10.67 6.48 -13.29
N VAL A 207 10.02 6.24 -12.14
CA VAL A 207 8.58 6.03 -12.02
C VAL A 207 7.98 7.07 -11.08
N VAL A 208 6.90 7.71 -11.49
CA VAL A 208 6.06 8.52 -10.59
C VAL A 208 4.69 7.88 -10.49
N THR A 209 4.32 7.45 -9.29
CA THR A 209 3.00 6.86 -9.01
C THR A 209 1.99 7.93 -8.66
N TYR A 210 0.75 7.78 -9.09
CA TYR A 210 -0.35 8.63 -8.63
C TYR A 210 -1.64 7.84 -8.39
N CYS A 211 -2.46 8.34 -7.47
CA CYS A 211 -3.82 7.88 -7.26
C CYS A 211 -4.79 9.08 -7.21
N ALA A 212 -5.96 8.95 -6.61
CA ALA A 212 -6.90 10.07 -6.50
C ALA A 212 -6.38 11.20 -5.58
N GLY A 213 -5.99 10.87 -4.33
CA GLY A 213 -5.63 11.84 -3.29
C GLY A 213 -4.24 11.65 -2.66
N GLY A 214 -3.37 10.76 -3.18
CA GLY A 214 -1.99 10.58 -2.69
C GLY A 214 -1.75 9.39 -1.76
N TYR A 215 -2.78 8.80 -1.12
CA TYR A 215 -2.60 7.70 -0.17
C TYR A 215 -2.16 6.38 -0.84
N ARG A 216 -2.88 5.90 -1.86
CA ARG A 216 -2.52 4.66 -2.60
C ARG A 216 -1.20 4.80 -3.36
N SER A 217 -0.88 5.98 -3.84
CA SER A 217 0.36 6.22 -4.58
C SER A 217 1.59 6.17 -3.69
N SER A 218 1.52 6.63 -2.44
CA SER A 218 2.64 6.46 -1.50
C SER A 218 2.91 4.99 -1.18
N ILE A 219 1.84 4.18 -1.02
CA ILE A 219 1.95 2.73 -0.88
C ILE A 219 2.62 2.10 -2.11
N ALA A 220 2.12 2.43 -3.30
CA ALA A 220 2.67 1.91 -4.55
C ALA A 220 4.14 2.26 -4.74
N ALA A 221 4.53 3.50 -4.44
CA ALA A 221 5.91 3.94 -4.54
C ALA A 221 6.84 3.16 -3.59
N SER A 222 6.41 2.95 -2.33
CA SER A 222 7.20 2.17 -1.37
C SER A 222 7.30 0.70 -1.79
N LEU A 223 6.21 0.10 -2.31
CA LEU A 223 6.20 -1.26 -2.83
C LEU A 223 7.17 -1.45 -4.01
N LEU A 224 7.19 -0.51 -4.95
CA LEU A 224 8.12 -0.56 -6.08
C LEU A 224 9.58 -0.43 -5.61
N ARG A 225 9.89 0.48 -4.66
CA ARG A 225 11.24 0.57 -4.08
C ARG A 225 11.65 -0.73 -3.40
N ALA A 226 10.76 -1.33 -2.60
CA ALA A 226 10.99 -2.63 -1.97
C ALA A 226 11.20 -3.75 -3.00
N SER A 227 10.65 -3.60 -4.21
CA SER A 227 10.82 -4.52 -5.34
C SER A 227 12.04 -4.22 -6.22
N GLY A 228 12.92 -3.29 -5.80
CA GLY A 228 14.20 -3.01 -6.48
C GLY A 228 14.17 -1.92 -7.55
N PHE A 229 13.10 -1.14 -7.65
CA PHE A 229 13.08 0.05 -8.52
C PHE A 229 13.96 1.15 -7.92
N ALA A 230 14.89 1.67 -8.74
CA ALA A 230 15.92 2.58 -8.26
C ALA A 230 15.41 4.01 -8.04
N ASP A 231 14.53 4.50 -8.90
CA ASP A 231 14.02 5.88 -8.88
C ASP A 231 12.50 5.88 -8.91
N VAL A 232 11.89 6.06 -7.73
CA VAL A 232 10.43 6.07 -7.58
C VAL A 232 10.00 7.26 -6.73
N SER A 233 9.02 8.00 -7.21
CA SER A 233 8.35 9.09 -6.48
C SER A 233 6.84 8.85 -6.43
N ASP A 234 6.15 9.50 -5.50
CA ASP A 234 4.69 9.59 -5.50
C ASP A 234 4.20 11.03 -5.68
N LEU A 235 3.04 11.19 -6.30
CA LEU A 235 2.41 12.49 -6.48
C LEU A 235 1.60 12.88 -5.24
N ILE A 236 2.04 13.91 -4.53
CA ILE A 236 1.33 14.50 -3.39
C ILE A 236 -0.03 15.02 -3.85
N GLY A 237 -1.10 14.61 -3.14
CA GLY A 237 -2.48 14.98 -3.49
C GLY A 237 -3.03 14.31 -4.76
N GLY A 238 -2.24 13.47 -5.44
CA GLY A 238 -2.67 12.62 -6.54
C GLY A 238 -3.29 13.35 -7.73
N TYR A 239 -4.21 12.68 -8.42
CA TYR A 239 -4.90 13.22 -9.59
C TYR A 239 -5.69 14.51 -9.29
N GLN A 240 -6.25 14.63 -8.09
CA GLN A 240 -6.96 15.84 -7.67
C GLN A 240 -6.04 17.06 -7.65
N ALA A 241 -4.83 16.92 -7.09
CA ALA A 241 -3.84 18.00 -7.09
C ALA A 241 -3.32 18.33 -8.51
N TRP A 242 -3.19 17.31 -9.37
CA TRP A 242 -2.84 17.51 -10.78
C TRP A 242 -3.91 18.33 -11.52
N GLN A 243 -5.19 17.96 -11.37
CA GLN A 243 -6.30 18.69 -12.00
C GLN A 243 -6.41 20.13 -11.51
N ALA A 244 -6.12 20.40 -10.23
CA ALA A 244 -6.17 21.73 -9.67
C ALA A 244 -4.98 22.63 -10.13
N ALA A 245 -3.91 22.04 -10.63
CA ALA A 245 -2.71 22.75 -11.10
C ALA A 245 -2.67 22.94 -12.63
N ALA A 246 -3.54 22.24 -13.37
CA ALA A 246 -3.70 22.34 -14.82
C ALA A 246 -4.60 23.53 -15.20
#